data_fb5df65085cdbc61d48b433bcdf824f2
#
_entry.id   fb5df65085cdbc61d48b433bcdf824f2
#
_cell.length_a   1.000
_cell.length_b   1.000
_cell.length_c   1.000
_cell.angle_alpha   90.00
_cell.angle_beta   90.00
_cell.angle_gamma   90.00
#
_symmetry.space_group_name_H-M   'P 1'
#
loop_
_entity.id
_entity.type
_entity.pdbx_description
1 polymer ?
#
loop_
_entity_poly.entity_id
_entity_poly.type
_entity_poly.pdbx_seq_one_letter_code
_entity_poly.pdbx_strand_id
1 'polypeptide(L)'
;YFAKNKEYLDQVTSLLSDLDLGLSGIKLEDETIPNKEGKQQKVIIPYGIHGQGENQFTLPFVAESSGTKSTFILSRYLLPVLNEGGIAIIDELDNDLHIHLLYYLIDLFKDKETNPHDAQLLFTCHSPQTMEELQKHQIYLTEKNNQRSELYCADEIKGLSGNLTDKYTAGALGAIPNL
;
A
#
# COMPACT_ATOMS: atom_id res chain seq x y z
N TYR A 1 3.11 -11.74 13.11
CA TYR A 1 3.06 -10.37 13.61
C TYR A 1 1.69 -10.11 14.27
N PHE A 2 0.60 -10.08 13.53
CA PHE A 2 -0.74 -9.75 14.03
C PHE A 2 -1.25 -10.66 15.14
N ALA A 3 -0.87 -11.93 15.18
CA ALA A 3 -1.21 -12.85 16.27
C ALA A 3 -0.64 -12.44 17.64
N LYS A 4 0.39 -11.60 17.64
CA LYS A 4 1.00 -11.07 18.87
C LYS A 4 0.59 -9.62 19.16
N ASN A 5 -0.09 -8.96 18.23
CA ASN A 5 -0.44 -7.55 18.29
C ASN A 5 -1.92 -7.39 17.90
N LYS A 6 -2.79 -7.65 18.88
CA LYS A 6 -4.25 -7.64 18.66
C LYS A 6 -4.75 -6.28 18.19
N GLU A 7 -4.22 -5.21 18.74
CA GLU A 7 -4.59 -3.84 18.36
C GLU A 7 -4.35 -3.59 16.87
N TYR A 8 -3.18 -3.99 16.34
CA TYR A 8 -2.91 -3.89 14.91
C TYR A 8 -3.77 -4.83 14.06
N LEU A 9 -4.19 -5.99 14.61
CA LEU A 9 -5.16 -6.85 13.93
C LEU A 9 -6.52 -6.16 13.81
N ASP A 10 -6.97 -5.51 14.87
CA ASP A 10 -8.25 -4.79 14.87
C ASP A 10 -8.18 -3.58 13.91
N GLN A 11 -7.08 -2.84 13.89
CA GLN A 11 -6.86 -1.73 12.96
C GLN A 11 -6.83 -2.18 11.48
N VAL A 12 -6.09 -3.24 11.15
CA VAL A 12 -6.06 -3.75 9.76
C VAL A 12 -7.39 -4.34 9.35
N THR A 13 -8.14 -4.92 10.28
CA THR A 13 -9.49 -5.42 10.02
C THR A 13 -10.42 -4.27 9.67
N SER A 14 -10.41 -3.17 10.44
CA SER A 14 -11.19 -1.98 10.13
C SER A 14 -10.80 -1.42 8.76
N LEU A 15 -9.51 -1.22 8.52
CA LEU A 15 -8.98 -0.70 7.25
C LEU A 15 -9.45 -1.52 6.04
N LEU A 16 -9.35 -2.85 6.10
CA LEU A 16 -9.79 -3.72 4.99
C LEU A 16 -11.31 -3.76 4.83
N SER A 17 -12.06 -3.59 5.92
CA SER A 17 -13.53 -3.51 5.86
C SER A 17 -14.01 -2.19 5.26
N ASP A 18 -13.35 -1.07 5.59
CA ASP A 18 -13.67 0.26 5.08
C ASP A 18 -13.38 0.40 3.56
N LEU A 19 -12.45 -0.39 3.06
CA LEU A 19 -12.08 -0.40 1.64
C LEU A 19 -13.06 -1.15 0.73
N ASP A 20 -14.21 -1.59 1.25
CA ASP A 20 -15.25 -2.34 0.51
C ASP A 20 -14.70 -3.54 -0.29
N LEU A 21 -13.71 -4.22 0.30
CA LEU A 21 -13.11 -5.42 -0.29
C LEU A 21 -13.95 -6.68 -0.01
N GLY A 22 -15.20 -6.49 0.45
CA GLY A 22 -16.11 -7.58 0.81
C GLY A 22 -15.76 -8.29 2.10
N LEU A 23 -14.76 -7.81 2.84
CA LEU A 23 -14.37 -8.34 4.14
C LEU A 23 -15.18 -7.69 5.26
N SER A 24 -15.80 -8.51 6.12
CA SER A 24 -16.44 -8.06 7.35
C SER A 24 -15.61 -8.32 8.60
N GLY A 25 -14.46 -9.00 8.46
CA GLY A 25 -13.56 -9.30 9.55
C GLY A 25 -12.35 -10.14 9.15
N ILE A 26 -11.43 -10.29 10.09
CA ILE A 26 -10.27 -11.19 9.96
C ILE A 26 -10.19 -12.06 11.19
N LYS A 27 -9.99 -13.35 11.01
CA LYS A 27 -9.66 -14.29 12.09
C LYS A 27 -8.33 -14.97 11.83
N LEU A 28 -7.64 -15.31 12.92
CA LEU A 28 -6.40 -16.06 12.89
C LEU A 28 -6.66 -17.47 13.44
N GLU A 29 -6.28 -18.49 12.70
CA GLU A 29 -6.45 -19.89 13.10
C GLU A 29 -5.11 -20.61 13.19
N ASP A 30 -4.95 -21.42 14.24
CA ASP A 30 -3.82 -22.32 14.39
C ASP A 30 -4.04 -23.55 13.52
N GLU A 31 -3.16 -23.77 12.56
CA GLU A 31 -3.19 -24.95 11.71
C GLU A 31 -1.89 -25.75 11.81
N THR A 32 -1.98 -27.03 11.48
CA THR A 32 -0.82 -27.92 11.40
C THR A 32 -0.66 -28.35 9.95
N ILE A 33 0.42 -27.88 9.30
CA ILE A 33 0.72 -28.19 7.90
C ILE A 33 2.09 -28.86 7.77
N PRO A 34 2.30 -29.70 6.75
CA PRO A 34 3.62 -30.26 6.49
C PRO A 34 4.57 -29.16 5.97
N ASN A 35 5.78 -29.11 6.51
CA ASN A 35 6.84 -28.26 5.97
C ASN A 35 7.48 -28.92 4.72
N LYS A 36 8.48 -28.26 4.12
CA LYS A 36 9.20 -28.76 2.93
C LYS A 36 9.87 -30.13 3.12
N GLU A 37 10.11 -30.53 4.37
CA GLU A 37 10.71 -31.83 4.75
C GLU A 37 9.65 -32.88 5.12
N GLY A 38 8.35 -32.56 5.00
CA GLY A 38 7.25 -33.43 5.37
C GLY A 38 6.93 -33.49 6.88
N LYS A 39 7.64 -32.70 7.72
CA LYS A 39 7.37 -32.61 9.16
C LYS A 39 6.20 -31.69 9.45
N GLN A 40 5.35 -32.08 10.38
CA GLN A 40 4.22 -31.26 10.82
C GLN A 40 4.72 -30.00 11.53
N GLN A 41 4.23 -28.83 11.08
CA GLN A 41 4.58 -27.52 11.63
C GLN A 41 3.28 -26.77 11.98
N LYS A 42 3.21 -26.23 13.20
CA LYS A 42 2.12 -25.33 13.58
C LYS A 42 2.35 -23.96 12.92
N VAL A 43 1.33 -23.44 12.27
CA VAL A 43 1.31 -22.13 11.63
C VAL A 43 0.02 -21.42 11.98
N ILE A 44 0.06 -20.09 11.97
CA ILE A 44 -1.13 -19.26 12.12
C ILE A 44 -1.52 -18.78 10.74
N ILE A 45 -2.72 -19.13 10.31
CA ILE A 45 -3.27 -18.76 9.01
C ILE A 45 -4.34 -17.69 9.19
N PRO A 46 -4.22 -16.53 8.53
CA PRO A 46 -5.28 -15.54 8.51
C PRO A 46 -6.40 -15.98 7.56
N TYR A 47 -7.64 -15.74 7.97
CA TYR A 47 -8.86 -15.95 7.21
C TYR A 47 -9.64 -14.64 7.13
N GLY A 48 -10.07 -14.27 5.93
CA GLY A 48 -11.05 -13.22 5.71
C GLY A 48 -12.46 -13.74 6.02
N ILE A 49 -13.25 -12.94 6.71
CA ILE A 49 -14.66 -13.19 6.99
C ILE A 49 -15.47 -12.38 5.99
N HIS A 50 -16.34 -13.01 5.24
CA HIS A 50 -17.20 -12.41 4.21
C HIS A 50 -18.66 -12.59 4.53
N GLY A 51 -19.50 -11.68 4.04
CA GLY A 51 -20.95 -11.73 4.21
C GLY A 51 -21.40 -11.38 5.63
N GLN A 52 -22.69 -11.57 5.89
CA GLN A 52 -23.33 -11.30 7.18
C GLN A 52 -24.38 -12.36 7.50
N GLY A 53 -24.59 -12.62 8.78
CA GLY A 53 -25.60 -13.55 9.28
C GLY A 53 -25.45 -14.96 8.71
N GLU A 54 -26.53 -15.53 8.17
CA GLU A 54 -26.53 -16.90 7.63
C GLU A 54 -25.71 -17.07 6.34
N ASN A 55 -25.38 -15.96 5.67
CA ASN A 55 -24.54 -15.96 4.46
C ASN A 55 -23.06 -15.69 4.76
N GLN A 56 -22.65 -15.75 6.03
CA GLN A 56 -21.26 -15.56 6.41
C GLN A 56 -20.42 -16.79 6.04
N PHE A 57 -19.27 -16.54 5.42
CA PHE A 57 -18.28 -17.58 5.10
C PHE A 57 -16.86 -17.03 5.32
N THR A 58 -15.89 -17.91 5.32
CA THR A 58 -14.48 -17.55 5.49
C THR A 58 -13.64 -18.08 4.37
N LEU A 59 -12.65 -17.26 3.95
CA LEU A 59 -11.62 -17.64 2.99
C LEU A 59 -10.24 -17.53 3.61
N PRO A 60 -9.33 -18.48 3.42
CA PRO A 60 -7.94 -18.30 3.79
C PRO A 60 -7.36 -17.15 2.96
N PHE A 61 -6.49 -16.32 3.57
CA PHE A 61 -5.94 -15.15 2.88
C PHE A 61 -5.19 -15.49 1.58
N VAL A 62 -4.68 -16.71 1.45
CA VAL A 62 -4.07 -17.17 0.21
C VAL A 62 -5.06 -17.17 -0.98
N ALA A 63 -6.36 -17.32 -0.70
CA ALA A 63 -7.43 -17.32 -1.70
C ALA A 63 -8.05 -15.93 -1.93
N GLU A 64 -7.67 -14.92 -1.14
CA GLU A 64 -8.11 -13.54 -1.33
C GLU A 64 -7.52 -12.90 -2.59
N SER A 65 -8.08 -11.74 -2.99
CA SER A 65 -7.55 -10.95 -4.09
C SER A 65 -6.10 -10.51 -3.82
N SER A 66 -5.32 -10.23 -4.89
CA SER A 66 -3.96 -9.70 -4.73
C SER A 66 -3.97 -8.39 -3.94
N GLY A 67 -4.90 -7.46 -4.25
CA GLY A 67 -5.02 -6.19 -3.54
C GLY A 67 -5.31 -6.36 -2.04
N THR A 68 -6.22 -7.26 -1.65
CA THR A 68 -6.50 -7.58 -0.25
C THR A 68 -5.25 -8.10 0.47
N LYS A 69 -4.52 -9.03 -0.17
CA LYS A 69 -3.28 -9.59 0.38
C LYS A 69 -2.20 -8.53 0.53
N SER A 70 -1.97 -7.72 -0.50
CA SER A 70 -0.96 -6.66 -0.49
C SER A 70 -1.28 -5.62 0.58
N THR A 71 -2.53 -5.16 0.71
CA THR A 71 -2.94 -4.23 1.75
C THR A 71 -2.73 -4.82 3.15
N PHE A 72 -3.09 -6.09 3.37
CA PHE A 72 -2.86 -6.77 4.65
C PHE A 72 -1.37 -6.87 5.01
N ILE A 73 -0.52 -7.17 4.03
CA ILE A 73 0.93 -7.25 4.24
C ILE A 73 1.52 -5.87 4.50
N LEU A 74 1.13 -4.86 3.72
CA LEU A 74 1.61 -3.48 3.87
C LEU A 74 1.22 -2.89 5.23
N SER A 75 0.00 -3.19 5.71
CA SER A 75 -0.48 -2.72 7.01
C SER A 75 0.45 -3.09 8.17
N ARG A 76 1.15 -4.23 8.08
CA ARG A 76 2.15 -4.63 9.08
C ARG A 76 3.29 -3.62 9.23
N TYR A 77 3.62 -2.92 8.15
CA TYR A 77 4.71 -1.93 8.12
C TYR A 77 4.20 -0.52 8.33
N LEU A 78 3.03 -0.20 7.79
CA LEU A 78 2.46 1.15 7.82
C LEU A 78 1.84 1.49 9.18
N LEU A 79 1.04 0.59 9.78
CA LEU A 79 0.35 0.86 11.04
C LEU A 79 1.30 1.22 12.19
N PRO A 80 2.41 0.50 12.44
CA PRO A 80 3.37 0.92 13.47
C PRO A 80 3.95 2.30 13.23
N VAL A 81 4.27 2.63 11.98
CA VAL A 81 4.83 3.94 11.63
C VAL A 81 3.81 5.05 11.84
N LEU A 82 2.54 4.84 11.49
CA LEU A 82 1.46 5.79 11.74
C LEU A 82 1.23 6.00 13.25
N ASN A 83 1.23 4.92 14.03
CA ASN A 83 0.94 4.97 15.47
C ASN A 83 2.11 5.50 16.31
N GLU A 84 3.34 5.30 15.88
CA GLU A 84 4.54 5.62 16.65
C GLU A 84 5.35 6.79 16.07
N GLY A 85 5.03 7.20 14.84
CA GLY A 85 5.84 8.14 14.06
C GLY A 85 6.99 7.45 13.34
N GLY A 86 7.72 8.23 12.52
CA GLY A 86 8.88 7.74 11.79
C GLY A 86 8.69 7.78 10.27
N ILE A 87 9.43 6.94 9.55
CA ILE A 87 9.44 6.93 8.07
C ILE A 87 9.18 5.51 7.57
N ALA A 88 8.15 5.35 6.74
CA ALA A 88 7.94 4.15 5.93
C ALA A 88 8.60 4.35 4.55
N ILE A 89 9.43 3.41 4.12
CA ILE A 89 10.06 3.42 2.79
C ILE A 89 9.60 2.18 2.05
N ILE A 90 8.87 2.36 0.94
CA ILE A 90 8.25 1.27 0.18
C ILE A 90 8.59 1.43 -1.30
N ASP A 91 9.19 0.41 -1.86
CA ASP A 91 9.43 0.31 -3.29
C ASP A 91 8.21 -0.28 -3.99
N GLU A 92 7.80 0.30 -5.12
CA GLU A 92 6.65 -0.12 -5.92
C GLU A 92 5.35 -0.24 -5.08
N LEU A 93 4.98 0.83 -4.37
CA LEU A 93 3.79 0.84 -3.50
C LEU A 93 2.49 0.48 -4.25
N ASP A 94 2.42 0.75 -5.55
CA ASP A 94 1.28 0.46 -6.42
C ASP A 94 1.22 -1.01 -6.89
N ASN A 95 2.21 -1.83 -6.55
CA ASN A 95 2.23 -3.22 -6.98
C ASN A 95 1.05 -4.00 -6.40
N ASP A 96 0.26 -4.61 -7.29
CA ASP A 96 -0.98 -5.36 -6.98
C ASP A 96 -2.10 -4.52 -6.31
N LEU A 97 -1.97 -3.19 -6.23
CA LEU A 97 -3.00 -2.33 -5.67
C LEU A 97 -3.85 -1.67 -6.76
N HIS A 98 -5.16 -1.64 -6.54
CA HIS A 98 -6.02 -0.76 -7.32
C HIS A 98 -5.72 0.71 -6.97
N ILE A 99 -5.81 1.63 -7.93
CA ILE A 99 -5.45 3.04 -7.74
C ILE A 99 -6.16 3.69 -6.54
N HIS A 100 -7.42 3.37 -6.30
CA HIS A 100 -8.15 3.89 -5.13
C HIS A 100 -7.61 3.38 -3.79
N LEU A 101 -7.08 2.14 -3.75
CA LEU A 101 -6.42 1.61 -2.56
C LEU A 101 -5.11 2.37 -2.30
N LEU A 102 -4.37 2.65 -3.35
CA LEU A 102 -3.14 3.44 -3.27
C LEU A 102 -3.43 4.85 -2.73
N TYR A 103 -4.45 5.54 -3.25
CA TYR A 103 -4.88 6.86 -2.76
C TYR A 103 -5.25 6.81 -1.28
N TYR A 104 -6.05 5.82 -0.89
CA TYR A 104 -6.42 5.64 0.51
C TYR A 104 -5.20 5.46 1.43
N LEU A 105 -4.23 4.63 1.03
CA LEU A 105 -2.99 4.45 1.81
C LEU A 105 -2.18 5.75 1.93
N ILE A 106 -2.11 6.56 0.87
CA ILE A 106 -1.45 7.87 0.89
C ILE A 106 -2.19 8.82 1.82
N ASP A 107 -3.53 8.81 1.80
CA ASP A 107 -4.36 9.69 2.62
C ASP A 107 -4.23 9.39 4.12
N LEU A 108 -3.96 8.14 4.51
CA LEU A 108 -3.64 7.82 5.91
C LEU A 108 -2.47 8.64 6.47
N PHE A 109 -1.51 9.02 5.62
CA PHE A 109 -0.36 9.85 6.03
C PHE A 109 -0.64 11.34 5.98
N LYS A 110 -1.68 11.79 5.29
CA LYS A 110 -2.07 13.21 5.20
C LYS A 110 -2.99 13.63 6.34
N ASP A 111 -3.82 12.73 6.84
CA ASP A 111 -4.83 13.00 7.85
C ASP A 111 -4.22 12.95 9.27
N LYS A 112 -4.48 13.98 10.06
CA LYS A 112 -4.01 14.08 11.44
C LYS A 112 -4.68 13.09 12.40
N GLU A 113 -5.85 12.59 12.09
CA GLU A 113 -6.51 11.56 12.91
C GLU A 113 -5.83 10.20 12.75
N THR A 114 -5.41 9.85 11.52
CA THR A 114 -4.73 8.60 11.22
C THR A 114 -3.21 8.69 11.39
N ASN A 115 -2.64 9.90 11.33
CA ASN A 115 -1.20 10.18 11.46
C ASN A 115 -0.92 11.27 12.51
N PRO A 116 -1.23 11.03 13.79
CA PRO A 116 -1.05 12.02 14.85
C PRO A 116 0.42 12.34 15.16
N HIS A 117 1.35 11.48 14.75
CA HIS A 117 2.78 11.59 15.04
C HIS A 117 3.61 12.08 13.84
N ASP A 118 2.97 12.63 12.80
CA ASP A 118 3.65 13.15 11.61
C ASP A 118 4.60 12.13 10.94
N ALA A 119 4.18 10.87 10.89
CA ALA A 119 4.89 9.83 10.16
C ALA A 119 5.01 10.20 8.67
N GLN A 120 6.11 9.80 8.05
CA GLN A 120 6.39 10.09 6.65
C GLN A 120 6.32 8.81 5.81
N LEU A 121 5.78 8.94 4.58
CA LEU A 121 5.78 7.89 3.59
C LEU A 121 6.68 8.30 2.40
N LEU A 122 7.73 7.52 2.17
CA LEU A 122 8.58 7.62 0.98
C LEU A 122 8.36 6.39 0.14
N PHE A 123 7.94 6.57 -1.10
CA PHE A 123 7.64 5.42 -1.96
C PHE A 123 8.00 5.67 -3.42
N THR A 124 8.21 4.59 -4.16
CA THR A 124 8.22 4.59 -5.62
C THR A 124 6.91 4.04 -6.15
N CYS A 125 6.48 4.49 -7.31
CA CYS A 125 5.33 3.91 -8.01
C CYS A 125 5.45 4.15 -9.53
N HIS A 126 4.73 3.34 -10.30
CA HIS A 126 4.64 3.44 -11.75
C HIS A 126 3.33 4.10 -12.23
N SER A 127 2.39 4.35 -11.34
CA SER A 127 1.08 4.95 -11.63
C SER A 127 1.14 6.47 -11.66
N PRO A 128 1.14 7.13 -12.85
CA PRO A 128 1.28 8.59 -12.95
C PRO A 128 0.14 9.34 -12.24
N GLN A 129 -1.04 8.72 -12.15
CA GLN A 129 -2.21 9.29 -11.48
C GLN A 129 -1.94 9.62 -10.01
N THR A 130 -0.98 8.96 -9.38
CA THR A 130 -0.55 9.24 -7.99
C THR A 130 -0.07 10.68 -7.82
N MET A 131 0.39 11.32 -8.89
CA MET A 131 0.80 12.73 -8.87
C MET A 131 -0.35 13.67 -8.53
N GLU A 132 -1.61 13.27 -8.73
CA GLU A 132 -2.80 14.06 -8.41
C GLU A 132 -3.03 14.18 -6.90
N GLU A 133 -2.53 13.21 -6.15
CA GLU A 133 -2.61 13.17 -4.69
C GLU A 133 -1.47 13.90 -3.98
N LEU A 134 -0.47 14.38 -4.73
CA LEU A 134 0.75 14.94 -4.18
C LEU A 134 1.00 16.37 -4.63
N GLN A 135 1.72 17.13 -3.82
CA GLN A 135 2.20 18.46 -4.20
C GLN A 135 3.51 18.33 -5.01
N LYS A 136 3.81 19.31 -5.88
CA LYS A 136 4.97 19.26 -6.76
C LYS A 136 6.30 19.00 -6.04
N HIS A 137 6.49 19.59 -4.87
CA HIS A 137 7.70 19.40 -4.07
C HIS A 137 7.81 18.01 -3.43
N GLN A 138 6.74 17.21 -3.47
CA GLN A 138 6.72 15.83 -3.00
C GLN A 138 6.99 14.82 -4.12
N ILE A 139 7.02 15.28 -5.38
CA ILE A 139 7.16 14.43 -6.57
C ILE A 139 8.58 14.52 -7.10
N TYR A 140 9.24 13.38 -7.14
CA TYR A 140 10.56 13.21 -7.74
C TYR A 140 10.46 12.30 -8.96
N LEU A 141 11.01 12.76 -10.08
CA LEU A 141 11.06 12.03 -11.33
C LEU A 141 12.45 11.44 -11.53
N THR A 142 12.50 10.19 -11.98
CA THR A 142 13.77 9.51 -12.28
C THR A 142 13.88 9.25 -13.78
N GLU A 143 15.01 9.58 -14.37
CA GLU A 143 15.32 9.36 -15.78
C GLU A 143 16.64 8.63 -15.92
N LYS A 144 16.72 7.75 -16.91
CA LYS A 144 17.97 7.05 -17.22
C LYS A 144 18.49 7.48 -18.59
N ASN A 145 19.56 8.28 -18.57
CA ASN A 145 20.26 8.74 -19.75
C ASN A 145 21.66 8.12 -19.85
N ASN A 146 21.99 7.43 -20.96
CA ASN A 146 23.33 6.87 -21.20
C ASN A 146 23.90 6.11 -20.00
N GLN A 147 23.10 5.22 -19.40
CA GLN A 147 23.43 4.40 -18.21
C GLN A 147 23.64 5.21 -16.90
N ARG A 148 23.32 6.50 -16.90
CA ARG A 148 23.28 7.33 -15.70
C ARG A 148 21.83 7.56 -15.29
N SER A 149 21.56 7.47 -14.01
CA SER A 149 20.25 7.83 -13.45
C SER A 149 20.32 9.27 -12.97
N GLU A 150 19.31 10.05 -13.34
CA GLU A 150 19.10 11.41 -12.89
C GLU A 150 17.82 11.46 -12.06
N LEU A 151 17.82 12.28 -11.02
CA LEU A 151 16.68 12.51 -10.13
C LEU A 151 16.45 14.02 -10.05
N TYR A 152 15.22 14.46 -10.25
CA TYR A 152 14.84 15.86 -10.12
C TYR A 152 13.45 16.03 -9.55
N CYS A 153 13.23 17.12 -8.81
CA CYS A 153 11.93 17.44 -8.22
C CYS A 153 11.02 18.11 -9.27
N ALA A 154 9.74 17.74 -9.28
CA ALA A 154 8.78 18.35 -10.19
C ALA A 154 8.63 19.87 -9.98
N ASP A 155 8.90 20.38 -8.77
CA ASP A 155 8.88 21.82 -8.47
C ASP A 155 10.03 22.61 -9.11
N GLU A 156 11.12 21.94 -9.47
CA GLU A 156 12.27 22.56 -10.16
C GLU A 156 12.02 22.80 -11.66
N ILE A 157 10.96 22.19 -12.22
CA ILE A 157 10.64 22.31 -13.64
C ILE A 157 9.97 23.66 -13.91
N LYS A 158 10.68 24.55 -14.61
CA LYS A 158 10.20 25.90 -14.93
C LYS A 158 8.98 25.87 -15.85
N GLY A 159 7.99 26.71 -15.55
CA GLY A 159 6.78 26.85 -16.39
C GLY A 159 5.79 25.69 -16.28
N LEU A 160 5.98 24.83 -15.30
CA LEU A 160 5.09 23.71 -15.06
C LEU A 160 3.75 24.18 -14.44
N SER A 161 2.70 24.24 -15.25
CA SER A 161 1.31 24.58 -14.84
C SER A 161 0.33 23.56 -15.40
N GLY A 162 -0.79 23.37 -14.72
CA GLY A 162 -1.82 22.38 -15.11
C GLY A 162 -1.59 20.98 -14.55
N ASN A 163 -2.31 19.99 -15.08
CA ASN A 163 -2.27 18.60 -14.61
C ASN A 163 -0.91 17.95 -14.87
N LEU A 164 -0.27 17.41 -13.83
CA LEU A 164 1.04 16.75 -13.93
C LEU A 164 0.97 15.40 -14.62
N THR A 165 -0.10 14.65 -14.36
CA THR A 165 -0.34 13.33 -14.98
C THR A 165 -0.44 13.44 -16.50
N ASP A 166 -1.21 14.41 -17.00
CA ASP A 166 -1.34 14.67 -18.44
C ASP A 166 0.02 15.03 -19.06
N LYS A 167 0.79 15.88 -18.40
CA LYS A 167 2.12 16.31 -18.88
C LYS A 167 3.13 15.18 -18.87
N TYR A 168 3.12 14.35 -17.83
CA TYR A 168 3.98 13.18 -17.77
C TYR A 168 3.64 12.21 -18.89
N THR A 169 2.36 11.89 -19.07
CA THR A 169 1.87 10.99 -20.12
C THR A 169 2.20 11.53 -21.53
N ALA A 170 2.17 12.85 -21.72
CA ALA A 170 2.58 13.52 -22.98
C ALA A 170 4.11 13.62 -23.17
N GLY A 171 4.91 13.15 -22.22
CA GLY A 171 6.39 13.24 -22.27
C GLY A 171 6.96 14.61 -21.95
N ALA A 172 6.14 15.58 -21.54
CA ALA A 172 6.58 16.94 -21.29
C ALA A 172 7.41 17.12 -20.00
N LEU A 173 7.42 16.12 -19.12
CA LEU A 173 8.18 16.13 -17.88
C LEU A 173 9.51 15.37 -17.96
N GLY A 174 9.82 14.71 -19.09
CA GLY A 174 10.88 13.71 -19.14
C GLY A 174 10.51 12.43 -18.37
N ALA A 175 11.49 11.67 -17.95
CA ALA A 175 11.34 10.42 -17.17
C ALA A 175 10.44 9.36 -17.85
N ILE A 176 10.32 9.42 -19.18
CA ILE A 176 9.63 8.41 -19.99
C ILE A 176 10.68 7.54 -20.67
N PRO A 177 10.50 6.20 -20.69
CA PRO A 177 11.40 5.31 -21.42
C PRO A 177 11.44 5.68 -22.90
N ASN A 178 12.62 5.87 -23.46
CA ASN A 178 12.83 5.97 -24.91
C ASN A 178 12.63 4.57 -25.51
N LEU A 179 11.46 4.31 -26.09
CA LEU A 179 11.10 3.07 -26.78
C LEU A 179 11.56 3.11 -28.24
#